data_fd7b76e3c0324dc5d7efa25de5ccf832
#
_entry.id   fd7b76e3c0324dc5d7efa25de5ccf832
#
_cell.length_a   1.000
_cell.length_b   1.000
_cell.length_c   1.000
_cell.angle_alpha   90.00
_cell.angle_beta   90.00
_cell.angle_gamma   90.00
#
_symmetry.space_group_name_H-M   'P 1'
#
loop_
_entity.id
_entity.type
_entity.pdbx_description
1 polymer ?
#
loop_
_entity_poly.entity_id
_entity_poly.type
_entity_poly.pdbx_seq_one_letter_code
_entity_poly.pdbx_strand_id
1 'polypeptide(L)'
;MRLILLLVLLIGLIMVSKTCKTIKGKKYCTKFKPQMTARDIIKIQMNAMQANNRNNSGIRAAFKYASPENKKKTGPFSKFKGMLLSNNYKHLLNNKKWKIVPKTIKKKGDELYSVLVEVLSSYDNKSHRYRFTLTRQIPSLFWRTDSV
;
A
#
# COMPACT_ATOMS: atom_id res chain seq x y z
N MET A 1 21.68 -52.50 27.72
CA MET A 1 21.12 -51.17 27.94
C MET A 1 20.78 -50.57 26.58
N ARG A 2 19.53 -50.59 26.21
CA ARG A 2 19.03 -49.96 24.94
C ARG A 2 18.50 -48.57 25.26
N LEU A 3 19.20 -47.56 24.82
CA LEU A 3 18.79 -46.19 24.90
C LEU A 3 17.71 -45.94 23.84
N ILE A 4 16.45 -45.85 24.26
CA ILE A 4 15.33 -45.50 23.38
C ILE A 4 15.37 -44.02 23.22
N LEU A 5 15.85 -43.57 22.02
CA LEU A 5 15.80 -42.17 21.60
C LEU A 5 14.34 -41.85 21.27
N LEU A 6 13.64 -41.21 22.18
CA LEU A 6 12.30 -40.68 21.93
C LEU A 6 12.44 -39.42 21.06
N LEU A 7 12.31 -39.65 19.75
CA LEU A 7 12.17 -38.54 18.78
C LEU A 7 10.77 -37.96 18.95
N VAL A 8 10.66 -36.93 19.82
CA VAL A 8 9.45 -36.13 19.89
C VAL A 8 9.39 -35.28 18.63
N LEU A 9 8.69 -35.80 17.63
CA LEU A 9 8.23 -35.01 16.49
C LEU A 9 7.28 -33.93 17.02
N LEU A 10 7.82 -32.76 17.33
CA LEU A 10 7.04 -31.52 17.49
C LEU A 10 6.49 -31.17 16.10
N ILE A 11 5.37 -31.79 15.73
CA ILE A 11 4.53 -31.29 14.66
C ILE A 11 3.95 -29.99 15.19
N GLY A 12 4.64 -28.90 14.92
CA GLY A 12 4.13 -27.56 15.16
C GLY A 12 2.85 -27.41 14.35
N LEU A 13 1.71 -27.60 15.01
CA LEU A 13 0.40 -27.28 14.47
C LEU A 13 0.43 -25.75 14.21
N ILE A 14 0.74 -25.36 12.99
CA ILE A 14 0.62 -23.96 12.58
C ILE A 14 -0.88 -23.65 12.64
N MET A 15 -1.30 -23.09 13.77
CA MET A 15 -2.65 -22.57 13.94
C MET A 15 -2.80 -21.41 12.98
N VAL A 16 -3.33 -21.70 11.79
CA VAL A 16 -3.69 -20.68 10.81
C VAL A 16 -4.90 -19.92 11.38
N SER A 17 -4.64 -18.85 12.13
CA SER A 17 -5.70 -18.04 12.70
C SER A 17 -6.42 -17.28 11.57
N LYS A 18 -7.76 -17.40 11.53
CA LYS A 18 -8.60 -16.59 10.67
C LYS A 18 -8.60 -15.14 11.17
N THR A 19 -8.23 -14.21 10.33
CA THR A 19 -8.43 -12.78 10.61
C THR A 19 -9.75 -12.34 10.00
N CYS A 20 -10.64 -11.82 10.83
CA CYS A 20 -11.95 -11.34 10.41
C CYS A 20 -12.05 -9.82 10.58
N LYS A 21 -12.69 -9.15 9.63
CA LYS A 21 -12.99 -7.71 9.69
C LYS A 21 -14.42 -7.46 9.22
N THR A 22 -15.07 -6.47 9.84
CA THR A 22 -16.41 -6.03 9.42
C THR A 22 -16.26 -4.83 8.48
N ILE A 23 -16.82 -4.95 7.29
CA ILE A 23 -16.78 -3.92 6.25
C ILE A 23 -18.21 -3.72 5.74
N LYS A 24 -18.71 -2.50 5.76
CA LYS A 24 -20.10 -2.17 5.38
C LYS A 24 -21.14 -3.08 6.05
N GLY A 25 -20.95 -3.33 7.35
CA GLY A 25 -21.84 -4.17 8.15
C GLY A 25 -21.73 -5.68 7.91
N LYS A 26 -20.89 -6.15 6.99
CA LYS A 26 -20.66 -7.58 6.70
C LYS A 26 -19.31 -8.04 7.24
N LYS A 27 -19.29 -9.24 7.84
CA LYS A 27 -18.08 -9.88 8.35
C LYS A 27 -17.34 -10.63 7.24
N TYR A 28 -16.08 -10.30 7.02
CA TYR A 28 -15.19 -10.98 6.07
C TYR A 28 -14.02 -11.59 6.86
N CYS A 29 -13.72 -12.85 6.54
CA CYS A 29 -12.63 -13.58 7.19
C CYS A 29 -11.65 -14.09 6.13
N THR A 30 -10.36 -14.00 6.43
CA THR A 30 -9.30 -14.61 5.62
C THR A 30 -8.47 -15.55 6.49
N LYS A 31 -7.93 -16.59 5.88
CA LYS A 31 -7.00 -17.54 6.53
C LYS A 31 -5.65 -16.87 6.87
N PHE A 32 -5.33 -15.78 6.19
CA PHE A 32 -4.07 -15.07 6.37
C PHE A 32 -4.33 -13.68 6.92
N LYS A 33 -3.59 -13.28 7.96
CA LYS A 33 -3.60 -11.90 8.43
C LYS A 33 -2.95 -11.04 7.34
N PRO A 34 -3.62 -9.97 6.85
CA PRO A 34 -2.96 -9.02 5.98
C PRO A 34 -1.77 -8.41 6.71
N GLN A 35 -0.55 -8.69 6.23
CA GLN A 35 0.67 -8.26 6.91
C GLN A 35 0.94 -6.75 6.79
N MET A 36 0.43 -6.13 5.70
CA MET A 36 0.68 -4.72 5.41
C MET A 36 -0.47 -3.83 5.85
N THR A 37 -0.14 -2.76 6.56
CA THR A 37 -1.07 -1.68 6.90
C THR A 37 -1.22 -0.71 5.72
N ALA A 38 -2.24 0.18 5.78
CA ALA A 38 -2.38 1.25 4.80
C ALA A 38 -1.13 2.15 4.74
N ARG A 39 -0.52 2.42 5.90
CA ARG A 39 0.73 3.18 5.98
C ARG A 39 1.89 2.47 5.29
N ASP A 40 1.99 1.15 5.38
CA ASP A 40 3.04 0.38 4.71
C ASP A 40 2.88 0.41 3.20
N ILE A 41 1.64 0.36 2.69
CA ILE A 41 1.38 0.53 1.25
C ILE A 41 1.86 1.90 0.77
N ILE A 42 1.55 2.97 1.50
CA ILE A 42 2.04 4.32 1.16
C ILE A 42 3.57 4.36 1.15
N LYS A 43 4.23 3.79 2.17
CA LYS A 43 5.70 3.72 2.23
C LYS A 43 6.28 2.99 1.03
N ILE A 44 5.72 1.85 0.66
CA ILE A 44 6.18 1.06 -0.50
C ILE A 44 6.04 1.89 -1.78
N GLN A 45 4.88 2.51 -2.00
CA GLN A 45 4.64 3.33 -3.19
C GLN A 45 5.56 4.55 -3.24
N MET A 46 5.70 5.27 -2.12
CA MET A 46 6.53 6.48 -2.06
C MET A 46 8.02 6.18 -2.23
N ASN A 47 8.53 5.13 -1.58
CA ASN A 47 9.93 4.70 -1.75
C ASN A 47 10.20 4.27 -3.21
N ALA A 48 9.26 3.53 -3.82
CA ALA A 48 9.40 3.10 -5.19
C ALA A 48 9.38 4.29 -6.17
N MET A 49 8.47 5.26 -5.97
CA MET A 49 8.41 6.47 -6.79
C MET A 49 9.62 7.37 -6.60
N GLN A 50 10.16 7.47 -5.37
CA GLN A 50 11.40 8.19 -5.08
C GLN A 50 12.61 7.58 -5.81
N ALA A 51 12.66 6.26 -5.93
CA ALA A 51 13.71 5.51 -6.64
C ALA A 51 13.30 5.15 -8.07
N ASN A 52 12.45 5.95 -8.72
CA ASN A 52 12.00 5.64 -10.08
C ASN A 52 13.17 5.74 -11.06
N ASN A 53 13.25 4.81 -12.00
CA ASN A 53 14.32 4.69 -12.99
C ASN A 53 13.79 4.83 -14.42
N ARG A 54 14.70 4.72 -15.40
CA ARG A 54 14.37 4.81 -16.84
C ARG A 54 13.34 3.76 -17.28
N ASN A 55 13.31 2.59 -16.63
CA ASN A 55 12.35 1.52 -16.90
C ASN A 55 11.00 1.73 -16.18
N ASN A 56 10.83 2.86 -15.48
CA ASN A 56 9.62 3.21 -14.73
C ASN A 56 9.24 2.17 -13.67
N SER A 57 10.24 1.54 -13.02
CA SER A 57 10.01 0.52 -11.99
C SER A 57 9.21 1.07 -10.80
N GLY A 58 9.46 2.31 -10.39
CA GLY A 58 8.72 3.00 -9.33
C GLY A 58 7.25 3.22 -9.68
N ILE A 59 6.99 3.66 -10.90
CA ILE A 59 5.61 3.84 -11.41
C ILE A 59 4.88 2.50 -11.47
N ARG A 60 5.55 1.41 -11.91
CA ARG A 60 4.98 0.06 -11.93
C ARG A 60 4.63 -0.42 -10.52
N ALA A 61 5.50 -0.18 -9.55
CA ALA A 61 5.22 -0.51 -8.15
C ALA A 61 4.01 0.27 -7.62
N ALA A 62 3.92 1.58 -7.88
CA ALA A 62 2.77 2.39 -7.50
C ALA A 62 1.48 1.85 -8.13
N PHE A 63 1.48 1.53 -9.42
CA PHE A 63 0.33 0.94 -10.13
C PHE A 63 -0.08 -0.42 -9.57
N LYS A 64 0.88 -1.27 -9.17
CA LYS A 64 0.61 -2.57 -8.56
C LYS A 64 -0.28 -2.43 -7.32
N TYR A 65 -0.05 -1.41 -6.50
CA TYR A 65 -0.80 -1.17 -5.26
C TYR A 65 -2.02 -0.28 -5.42
N ALA A 66 -2.30 0.23 -6.63
CA ALA A 66 -3.56 0.90 -6.93
C ALA A 66 -4.73 -0.09 -6.83
N SER A 67 -5.89 0.39 -6.33
CA SER A 67 -7.11 -0.43 -6.25
C SER A 67 -7.65 -0.73 -7.65
N PRO A 68 -8.49 -1.77 -7.80
CA PRO A 68 -9.19 -2.01 -9.06
C PRO A 68 -9.97 -0.79 -9.54
N GLU A 69 -10.63 -0.07 -8.63
CA GLU A 69 -11.39 1.13 -8.93
C GLU A 69 -10.50 2.28 -9.41
N ASN A 70 -9.35 2.48 -8.78
CA ASN A 70 -8.34 3.45 -9.23
C ASN A 70 -7.85 3.09 -10.65
N LYS A 71 -7.48 1.83 -10.87
CA LYS A 71 -7.04 1.35 -12.19
C LYS A 71 -8.10 1.54 -13.28
N LYS A 72 -9.37 1.34 -12.93
CA LYS A 72 -10.48 1.59 -13.85
C LYS A 72 -10.59 3.07 -14.24
N LYS A 73 -10.41 3.98 -13.29
CA LYS A 73 -10.46 5.45 -13.51
C LYS A 73 -9.25 5.95 -14.29
N THR A 74 -8.06 5.52 -13.90
CA THR A 74 -6.80 5.99 -14.50
C THR A 74 -6.45 5.27 -15.81
N GLY A 75 -7.14 4.17 -16.11
CA GLY A 75 -6.92 3.37 -17.31
C GLY A 75 -5.70 2.45 -17.25
N PRO A 76 -5.24 1.92 -18.40
CA PRO A 76 -4.11 1.01 -18.42
C PRO A 76 -2.81 1.68 -17.96
N PHE A 77 -1.80 0.87 -17.68
CA PHE A 77 -0.51 1.35 -17.17
C PHE A 77 0.09 2.52 -17.96
N SER A 78 -0.06 2.54 -19.27
CA SER A 78 0.42 3.65 -20.12
C SER A 78 -0.22 4.99 -19.76
N LYS A 79 -1.52 5.03 -19.52
CA LYS A 79 -2.25 6.24 -19.09
C LYS A 79 -1.87 6.62 -17.65
N PHE A 80 -1.81 5.66 -16.73
CA PHE A 80 -1.34 5.87 -15.36
C PHE A 80 0.08 6.46 -15.34
N LYS A 81 0.99 5.92 -16.17
CA LYS A 81 2.34 6.46 -16.33
C LYS A 81 2.30 7.92 -16.83
N GLY A 82 1.52 8.21 -17.87
CA GLY A 82 1.35 9.58 -18.39
C GLY A 82 0.84 10.54 -17.33
N MET A 83 -0.11 10.12 -16.50
CA MET A 83 -0.62 10.90 -15.36
C MET A 83 0.50 11.22 -14.37
N LEU A 84 1.29 10.23 -13.94
CA LEU A 84 2.39 10.45 -12.99
C LEU A 84 3.52 11.33 -13.56
N LEU A 85 3.70 11.37 -14.87
CA LEU A 85 4.66 12.25 -15.54
C LEU A 85 4.12 13.66 -15.77
N SER A 86 2.83 13.91 -15.54
CA SER A 86 2.21 15.21 -15.71
C SER A 86 2.65 16.22 -14.65
N ASN A 87 2.44 17.50 -14.91
CA ASN A 87 2.81 18.59 -14.01
C ASN A 87 2.23 18.46 -12.59
N ASN A 88 1.04 17.86 -12.45
CA ASN A 88 0.39 17.71 -11.14
C ASN A 88 1.02 16.61 -10.27
N TYR A 89 1.63 15.59 -10.87
CA TYR A 89 2.09 14.39 -10.14
C TYR A 89 3.58 14.12 -10.25
N LYS A 90 4.30 14.74 -11.21
CA LYS A 90 5.73 14.49 -11.43
C LYS A 90 6.61 14.67 -10.17
N HIS A 91 6.17 15.52 -9.23
CA HIS A 91 6.89 15.79 -7.98
C HIS A 91 6.93 14.57 -7.03
N LEU A 92 6.06 13.58 -7.24
CA LEU A 92 6.12 12.29 -6.54
C LEU A 92 7.33 11.45 -6.98
N LEU A 93 7.79 11.64 -8.24
CA LEU A 93 8.87 10.85 -8.81
C LEU A 93 10.23 11.46 -8.48
N ASN A 94 11.19 10.58 -8.13
CA ASN A 94 12.58 10.99 -7.86
C ASN A 94 12.68 12.18 -6.89
N ASN A 95 11.74 12.29 -5.95
CA ASN A 95 11.71 13.36 -4.98
C ASN A 95 12.92 13.31 -4.03
N LYS A 96 13.31 14.44 -3.47
CA LYS A 96 14.43 14.54 -2.53
C LYS A 96 14.11 13.90 -1.18
N LYS A 97 12.87 14.11 -0.72
CA LYS A 97 12.39 13.65 0.60
C LYS A 97 10.87 13.60 0.60
N TRP A 98 10.32 12.68 1.37
CA TRP A 98 8.88 12.63 1.64
C TRP A 98 8.61 12.25 3.09
N LYS A 99 7.44 12.59 3.59
CA LYS A 99 6.96 12.22 4.92
C LYS A 99 5.44 12.13 4.95
N ILE A 100 4.92 11.22 5.77
CA ILE A 100 3.50 11.18 6.13
C ILE A 100 3.25 12.26 7.18
N VAL A 101 2.19 13.05 7.02
CA VAL A 101 1.80 14.11 7.96
C VAL A 101 0.78 13.54 8.97
N PRO A 102 1.20 13.11 10.19
CA PRO A 102 0.36 12.31 11.09
C PRO A 102 -0.95 12.99 11.49
N LYS A 103 -0.92 14.31 11.72
CA LYS A 103 -2.09 15.11 12.11
C LYS A 103 -3.21 15.15 11.06
N THR A 104 -2.95 14.66 9.84
CA THR A 104 -3.92 14.65 8.73
C THR A 104 -4.56 13.30 8.51
N ILE A 105 -4.26 12.31 9.35
CA ILE A 105 -4.81 10.96 9.23
C ILE A 105 -6.31 10.99 9.51
N LYS A 106 -7.09 10.48 8.54
CA LYS A 106 -8.52 10.22 8.68
C LYS A 106 -8.76 8.74 8.46
N LYS A 107 -9.56 8.14 9.34
CA LYS A 107 -9.95 6.73 9.27
C LYS A 107 -11.47 6.62 9.37
N LYS A 108 -12.04 5.65 8.65
CA LYS A 108 -13.43 5.24 8.83
C LYS A 108 -13.42 3.74 9.11
N GLY A 109 -13.44 3.40 10.39
CA GLY A 109 -13.28 2.01 10.84
C GLY A 109 -12.01 1.36 10.26
N ASP A 110 -12.14 0.10 9.87
CA ASP A 110 -11.10 -0.68 9.18
C ASP A 110 -11.20 -0.60 7.65
N GLU A 111 -12.06 0.27 7.12
CA GLU A 111 -12.38 0.31 5.69
C GLU A 111 -11.57 1.34 4.92
N LEU A 112 -11.39 2.52 5.50
CA LEU A 112 -10.78 3.66 4.83
C LEU A 112 -9.66 4.28 5.66
N TYR A 113 -8.58 4.62 4.98
CA TYR A 113 -7.45 5.36 5.51
C TYR A 113 -7.10 6.49 4.55
N SER A 114 -7.07 7.73 5.03
CA SER A 114 -6.67 8.90 4.25
C SER A 114 -5.65 9.73 5.02
N VAL A 115 -4.63 10.22 4.33
CA VAL A 115 -3.55 11.02 4.93
C VAL A 115 -2.88 11.92 3.91
N LEU A 116 -2.35 13.07 4.34
CA LEU A 116 -1.45 13.86 3.52
C LEU A 116 -0.02 13.31 3.58
N VAL A 117 0.60 13.23 2.42
CA VAL A 117 2.03 12.99 2.24
C VAL A 117 2.65 14.28 1.71
N GLU A 118 3.64 14.78 2.40
CA GLU A 118 4.43 15.95 1.98
C GLU A 118 5.69 15.46 1.28
N VAL A 119 5.99 16.07 0.15
CA VAL A 119 7.07 15.70 -0.76
C VAL A 119 7.92 16.94 -1.05
N LEU A 120 9.22 16.87 -0.81
CA LEU A 120 10.17 17.87 -1.31
C LEU A 120 10.59 17.48 -2.73
N SER A 121 10.14 18.24 -3.70
CA SER A 121 10.37 17.97 -5.12
C SER A 121 11.82 18.22 -5.53
N SER A 122 12.34 17.35 -6.40
CA SER A 122 13.62 17.57 -7.09
C SER A 122 13.52 18.53 -8.28
N TYR A 123 12.31 18.76 -8.81
CA TYR A 123 12.08 19.60 -10.00
C TYR A 123 12.10 21.10 -9.69
N ASP A 124 11.50 21.52 -8.58
CA ASP A 124 11.32 22.94 -8.25
C ASP A 124 11.81 23.31 -6.84
N ASN A 125 12.36 22.35 -6.10
CA ASN A 125 12.82 22.49 -4.72
C ASN A 125 11.74 22.96 -3.72
N LYS A 126 10.44 22.77 -4.06
CA LYS A 126 9.31 23.14 -3.22
C LYS A 126 8.66 21.93 -2.58
N SER A 127 7.97 22.16 -1.47
CA SER A 127 7.14 21.15 -0.83
C SER A 127 5.76 21.08 -1.48
N HIS A 128 5.37 19.89 -1.89
CA HIS A 128 4.05 19.58 -2.43
C HIS A 128 3.32 18.62 -1.48
N ARG A 129 2.00 18.68 -1.44
CA ARG A 129 1.19 17.82 -0.58
C ARG A 129 0.19 17.03 -1.41
N TYR A 130 0.17 15.72 -1.19
CA TYR A 130 -0.73 14.78 -1.86
C TYR A 130 -1.56 14.04 -0.83
N ARG A 131 -2.86 13.91 -1.09
CA ARG A 131 -3.76 13.15 -0.20
C ARG A 131 -3.90 11.72 -0.72
N PHE A 132 -3.27 10.81 -0.04
CA PHE A 132 -3.45 9.38 -0.29
C PHE A 132 -4.73 8.90 0.40
N THR A 133 -5.59 8.22 -0.35
CA THR A 133 -6.78 7.55 0.15
C THR A 133 -6.69 6.08 -0.21
N LEU A 134 -6.81 5.21 0.79
CA LEU A 134 -6.72 3.76 0.64
C LEU A 134 -7.96 3.11 1.24
N THR A 135 -8.40 2.03 0.61
CA THR A 135 -9.49 1.19 1.10
C THR A 135 -9.05 -0.27 1.20
N ARG A 136 -9.76 -1.01 2.07
CA ARG A 136 -9.62 -2.46 2.14
C ARG A 136 -10.41 -3.11 1.01
N GLN A 137 -9.76 -4.01 0.31
CA GLN A 137 -10.37 -4.76 -0.79
C GLN A 137 -11.03 -6.04 -0.26
N ILE A 138 -12.24 -6.31 -0.71
CA ILE A 138 -13.00 -7.52 -0.37
C ILE A 138 -12.79 -8.54 -1.51
N PRO A 139 -12.59 -9.83 -1.22
CA PRO A 139 -12.49 -10.48 0.09
C PRO A 139 -11.08 -10.54 0.68
N SER A 140 -10.07 -10.04 -0.02
CA SER A 140 -8.66 -10.21 0.35
C SER A 140 -8.24 -9.50 1.63
N LEU A 141 -8.96 -8.45 2.02
CA LEU A 141 -8.68 -7.54 3.14
C LEU A 141 -7.36 -6.77 3.02
N PHE A 142 -6.72 -6.78 1.85
CA PHE A 142 -5.53 -5.97 1.58
C PHE A 142 -5.89 -4.50 1.35
N TRP A 143 -5.02 -3.62 1.81
CA TRP A 143 -5.10 -2.20 1.50
C TRP A 143 -4.65 -1.92 0.07
N ARG A 144 -5.40 -1.06 -0.62
CA ARG A 144 -5.05 -0.55 -1.95
C ARG A 144 -5.33 0.95 -2.02
N THR A 145 -4.56 1.64 -2.85
CA THR A 145 -4.70 3.09 -3.06
C THR A 145 -5.82 3.37 -4.05
N ASP A 146 -6.84 4.12 -3.60
CA ASP A 146 -7.97 4.54 -4.43
C ASP A 146 -7.72 5.86 -5.14
N SER A 147 -6.97 6.75 -4.50
CA SER A 147 -6.62 8.06 -5.07
C SER A 147 -5.37 8.65 -4.41
N VAL A 148 -4.75 9.55 -5.13
CA VAL A 148 -3.66 10.41 -4.69
C VAL A 148 -3.96 11.83 -5.14
#